data_600ef087c25a7adf85a8d96eef817693
#
_entry.id   600ef087c25a7adf85a8d96eef817693
#
_cell.length_a   1.000
_cell.length_b   1.000
_cell.length_c   1.000
_cell.angle_alpha   90.00
_cell.angle_beta   90.00
_cell.angle_gamma   90.00
#
_symmetry.space_group_name_H-M   'P 1'
#
loop_
_entity.id
_entity.type
_entity.pdbx_description
1 polymer ?
#
loop_
_entity_poly.entity_id
_entity_poly.type
_entity_poly.pdbx_seq_one_letter_code
_entity_poly.pdbx_strand_id
1 'polypeptide(L)'
;MKRTFLLQIAMIIVAAHACAQQKTDVQAHRGGRGLMPENTIPAMLHAVDLGVRTLELDCVISSDNKVVVSHDVYMSAAFIRKPDGTDITKEEEKQYALYTMTYDSIRKFDVGTKPYPQFPEQAKMKVYKPLLADLIDSVEAYVKKHHLKPVYYNIETKCSPDGDDKYHPKPDVFARMVMDVIKKKKIADRVTIQSFDVRTLQVIHKTDPKQTLALLIMNKETFAANLEKLGFTPAVYSPYYLLVTPELVKEAHDKKVQVLPWTVNEVSDMEKMMSLQVDGIISDYPDRLVKVAGSYQQK
;
A
#
# COMPACT_ATOMS: atom_id res chain seq x y z
N MET A 1 -5.10 -73.13 33.51
CA MET A 1 -4.92 -72.38 32.24
C MET A 1 -5.82 -71.14 32.26
N LYS A 2 -5.28 -69.94 32.59
CA LYS A 2 -6.03 -68.66 32.57
C LYS A 2 -5.54 -67.86 31.36
N ARG A 3 -6.40 -67.68 30.36
CA ARG A 3 -6.12 -66.77 29.22
C ARG A 3 -6.53 -65.36 29.57
N THR A 4 -5.54 -64.48 29.68
CA THR A 4 -5.74 -63.05 29.87
C THR A 4 -5.93 -62.41 28.48
N PHE A 5 -7.10 -61.80 28.24
CA PHE A 5 -7.38 -60.99 27.05
C PHE A 5 -6.87 -59.56 27.30
N LEU A 6 -5.85 -59.16 26.56
CA LEU A 6 -5.43 -57.77 26.49
C LEU A 6 -6.30 -57.02 25.47
N LEU A 7 -7.14 -56.10 25.92
CA LEU A 7 -7.82 -55.14 25.07
C LEU A 7 -6.83 -53.97 24.77
N GLN A 8 -6.39 -53.87 23.53
CA GLN A 8 -5.70 -52.69 23.04
C GLN A 8 -6.73 -51.62 22.66
N ILE A 9 -6.84 -50.56 23.44
CA ILE A 9 -7.61 -49.37 23.10
C ILE A 9 -6.72 -48.50 22.20
N ALA A 10 -6.99 -48.45 20.89
CA ALA A 10 -6.39 -47.52 19.96
C ALA A 10 -7.00 -46.14 20.19
N MET A 11 -6.24 -45.23 20.83
CA MET A 11 -6.63 -43.84 21.01
C MET A 11 -6.34 -43.10 19.68
N ILE A 12 -7.39 -42.87 18.89
CA ILE A 12 -7.30 -42.01 17.69
C ILE A 12 -7.20 -40.56 18.17
N ILE A 13 -6.00 -39.96 18.13
CA ILE A 13 -5.79 -38.56 18.34
C ILE A 13 -6.23 -37.85 17.05
N VAL A 14 -7.43 -37.31 17.04
CA VAL A 14 -7.87 -36.37 16.01
C VAL A 14 -7.15 -35.06 16.31
N ALA A 15 -6.05 -34.82 15.62
CA ALA A 15 -5.41 -33.49 15.64
C ALA A 15 -6.35 -32.50 14.93
N ALA A 16 -7.17 -31.82 15.69
CA ALA A 16 -7.88 -30.62 15.21
C ALA A 16 -6.82 -29.59 14.84
N HIS A 17 -6.52 -29.46 13.56
CA HIS A 17 -5.80 -28.32 13.06
C HIS A 17 -6.73 -27.10 13.25
N ALA A 18 -6.60 -26.43 14.38
CA ALA A 18 -7.10 -25.07 14.52
C ALA A 18 -6.35 -24.23 13.48
N CYS A 19 -6.96 -24.04 12.33
CA CYS A 19 -6.50 -23.04 11.36
C CYS A 19 -6.62 -21.71 12.08
N ALA A 20 -5.52 -21.21 12.65
CA ALA A 20 -5.49 -19.88 13.21
C ALA A 20 -5.90 -18.94 12.07
N GLN A 21 -7.09 -18.34 12.17
CA GLN A 21 -7.61 -17.43 11.16
C GLN A 21 -6.58 -16.31 10.99
N GLN A 22 -5.95 -16.25 9.82
CA GLN A 22 -4.91 -15.27 9.54
C GLN A 22 -5.53 -13.89 9.68
N LYS A 23 -4.90 -13.05 10.52
CA LYS A 23 -5.41 -11.70 10.76
C LYS A 23 -5.31 -10.88 9.48
N THR A 24 -6.46 -10.40 8.97
CA THR A 24 -6.51 -9.52 7.78
C THR A 24 -5.61 -8.31 7.98
N ASP A 25 -4.71 -8.06 7.03
CA ASP A 25 -3.84 -6.88 7.05
C ASP A 25 -4.66 -5.64 6.67
N VAL A 26 -4.79 -4.69 7.61
CA VAL A 26 -5.46 -3.42 7.38
C VAL A 26 -4.45 -2.43 6.87
N GLN A 27 -4.66 -1.92 5.66
CA GLN A 27 -3.78 -0.94 5.04
C GLN A 27 -4.48 0.40 4.83
N ALA A 28 -3.84 1.49 5.28
CA ALA A 28 -4.34 2.85 5.11
C ALA A 28 -3.86 3.42 3.77
N HIS A 29 -4.76 3.45 2.77
CA HIS A 29 -4.49 3.98 1.43
C HIS A 29 -4.06 5.44 1.48
N ARG A 30 -2.81 5.73 1.08
CA ARG A 30 -2.16 7.06 1.18
C ARG A 30 -2.23 7.65 2.59
N GLY A 31 -2.18 6.80 3.63
CA GLY A 31 -2.35 7.19 5.02
C GLY A 31 -3.80 7.39 5.47
N GLY A 32 -4.80 6.95 4.69
CA GLY A 32 -6.23 7.12 4.98
C GLY A 32 -6.79 8.43 4.43
N ARG A 33 -6.71 8.63 3.11
CA ARG A 33 -7.08 9.88 2.44
C ARG A 33 -8.55 10.29 2.61
N GLY A 34 -9.42 9.38 3.01
CA GLY A 34 -10.81 9.70 3.35
C GLY A 34 -10.91 10.60 4.59
N LEU A 35 -9.91 10.55 5.48
CA LEU A 35 -9.89 11.21 6.78
C LEU A 35 -8.84 12.33 6.88
N MET A 36 -7.71 12.19 6.21
CA MET A 36 -6.56 13.10 6.30
C MET A 36 -6.00 13.44 4.90
N PRO A 37 -5.31 14.59 4.71
CA PRO A 37 -4.66 14.89 3.43
C PRO A 37 -3.70 13.78 3.00
N GLU A 38 -3.93 13.23 1.81
CA GLU A 38 -3.24 12.05 1.30
C GLU A 38 -1.72 12.19 1.23
N ASN A 39 -1.00 11.08 1.47
CA ASN A 39 0.45 11.01 1.28
C ASN A 39 1.23 12.05 2.09
N THR A 40 0.77 12.35 3.30
CA THR A 40 1.38 13.32 4.22
C THR A 40 1.79 12.67 5.54
N ILE A 41 2.75 13.26 6.24
CA ILE A 41 3.16 12.78 7.56
C ILE A 41 1.97 12.75 8.54
N PRO A 42 1.12 13.80 8.67
CA PRO A 42 -0.05 13.74 9.55
C PRO A 42 -1.01 12.60 9.21
N ALA A 43 -1.22 12.28 7.92
CA ALA A 43 -2.06 11.15 7.53
C ALA A 43 -1.51 9.81 8.04
N MET A 44 -0.21 9.60 7.87
CA MET A 44 0.45 8.36 8.34
C MET A 44 0.40 8.23 9.87
N LEU A 45 0.65 9.32 10.61
CA LEU A 45 0.56 9.31 12.07
C LEU A 45 -0.86 9.04 12.55
N HIS A 46 -1.86 9.65 11.91
CA HIS A 46 -3.27 9.38 12.22
C HIS A 46 -3.63 7.91 11.97
N ALA A 47 -3.17 7.31 10.87
CA ALA A 47 -3.37 5.88 10.62
C ALA A 47 -2.73 5.00 11.69
N VAL A 48 -1.55 5.37 12.19
CA VAL A 48 -0.89 4.67 13.32
C VAL A 48 -1.75 4.76 14.58
N ASP A 49 -2.33 5.92 14.90
CA ASP A 49 -3.22 6.12 16.06
C ASP A 49 -4.51 5.29 15.97
N LEU A 50 -5.01 5.04 14.76
CA LEU A 50 -6.13 4.12 14.50
C LEU A 50 -5.76 2.64 14.68
N GLY A 51 -4.49 2.31 14.92
CA GLY A 51 -4.01 0.94 15.06
C GLY A 51 -3.82 0.19 13.74
N VAL A 52 -3.68 0.92 12.63
CA VAL A 52 -3.39 0.33 11.31
C VAL A 52 -2.04 -0.37 11.35
N ARG A 53 -1.97 -1.54 10.70
CA ARG A 53 -0.75 -2.33 10.62
C ARG A 53 0.19 -1.84 9.52
N THR A 54 -0.35 -1.52 8.34
CA THR A 54 0.43 -1.19 7.14
C THR A 54 0.03 0.19 6.60
N LEU A 55 1.01 1.06 6.43
CA LEU A 55 0.85 2.37 5.81
C LEU A 55 1.12 2.23 4.31
N GLU A 56 0.10 2.48 3.51
CA GLU A 56 0.26 2.49 2.06
C GLU A 56 0.54 3.93 1.60
N LEU A 57 1.44 4.08 0.63
CA LEU A 57 1.88 5.37 0.09
C LEU A 57 2.48 5.22 -1.31
N ASP A 58 2.54 6.34 -2.02
CA ASP A 58 3.05 6.43 -3.40
C ASP A 58 4.33 7.26 -3.49
N CYS A 59 5.23 6.89 -4.39
CA CYS A 59 6.47 7.61 -4.63
C CYS A 59 6.59 8.10 -6.07
N VAL A 60 7.13 9.32 -6.20
CA VAL A 60 7.57 9.95 -7.44
C VAL A 60 8.98 10.52 -7.26
N ILE A 61 9.62 10.95 -8.34
CA ILE A 61 10.98 11.52 -8.30
C ILE A 61 10.93 13.00 -8.71
N SER A 62 11.65 13.85 -7.98
CA SER A 62 11.84 15.27 -8.32
C SER A 62 13.02 15.49 -9.28
N SER A 63 13.13 16.70 -9.87
CA SER A 63 14.22 17.04 -10.80
C SER A 63 15.61 17.01 -10.16
N ASP A 64 15.69 17.20 -8.85
CA ASP A 64 16.92 17.11 -8.05
C ASP A 64 17.11 15.72 -7.40
N ASN A 65 16.51 14.70 -8.01
CA ASN A 65 16.68 13.28 -7.63
C ASN A 65 16.30 12.99 -6.16
N LYS A 66 15.17 13.54 -5.70
CA LYS A 66 14.60 13.22 -4.40
C LYS A 66 13.39 12.29 -4.57
N VAL A 67 13.25 11.30 -3.68
CA VAL A 67 12.05 10.46 -3.62
C VAL A 67 10.99 11.21 -2.82
N VAL A 68 9.95 11.67 -3.50
CA VAL A 68 8.85 12.48 -2.94
C VAL A 68 7.61 11.59 -2.80
N VAL A 69 6.87 11.75 -1.70
CA VAL A 69 5.63 11.00 -1.49
C VAL A 69 4.46 11.73 -2.18
N SER A 70 3.94 11.10 -3.23
CA SER A 70 2.84 11.63 -4.06
C SER A 70 2.24 10.55 -4.94
N HIS A 71 0.91 10.53 -5.07
CA HIS A 71 0.23 9.68 -6.04
C HIS A 71 0.34 10.23 -7.46
N ASP A 72 -0.05 11.49 -7.64
CA ASP A 72 0.01 12.12 -8.95
C ASP A 72 1.44 12.56 -9.26
N VAL A 73 1.85 12.39 -10.50
CA VAL A 73 3.17 12.81 -11.02
C VAL A 73 3.25 14.33 -11.28
N TYR A 74 2.17 15.06 -10.99
CA TYR A 74 2.05 16.51 -11.07
C TYR A 74 1.22 17.05 -9.89
N MET A 75 1.18 18.36 -9.71
CA MET A 75 0.34 19.00 -8.69
C MET A 75 -1.12 18.98 -9.13
N SER A 76 -1.94 18.15 -8.47
CA SER A 76 -3.36 17.94 -8.83
C SER A 76 -4.21 19.18 -8.59
N ALA A 77 -4.98 19.58 -9.58
CA ALA A 77 -5.97 20.64 -9.47
C ALA A 77 -7.11 20.29 -8.49
N ALA A 78 -7.31 19.01 -8.18
CA ALA A 78 -8.41 18.58 -7.34
C ALA A 78 -8.30 19.03 -5.87
N PHE A 79 -7.09 19.07 -5.31
CA PHE A 79 -6.90 19.30 -3.87
C PHE A 79 -5.63 20.12 -3.51
N ILE A 80 -4.86 20.62 -4.49
CA ILE A 80 -3.60 21.34 -4.25
C ILE A 80 -3.77 22.83 -4.54
N ARG A 81 -3.12 23.67 -3.72
CA ARG A 81 -2.98 25.13 -3.92
C ARG A 81 -1.54 25.50 -4.20
N LYS A 82 -1.38 26.54 -5.02
CA LYS A 82 -0.09 27.16 -5.30
C LYS A 82 0.50 27.85 -4.05
N PRO A 83 1.80 28.17 -4.04
CA PRO A 83 2.44 28.82 -2.91
C PRO A 83 1.84 30.18 -2.52
N ASP A 84 1.23 30.89 -3.47
CA ASP A 84 0.52 32.15 -3.26
C ASP A 84 -0.92 31.98 -2.71
N GLY A 85 -1.36 30.73 -2.51
CA GLY A 85 -2.68 30.38 -1.99
C GLY A 85 -3.76 30.27 -3.06
N THR A 86 -3.46 30.52 -4.32
CA THR A 86 -4.42 30.36 -5.42
C THR A 86 -4.58 28.89 -5.81
N ASP A 87 -5.71 28.55 -6.37
CA ASP A 87 -5.99 27.18 -6.83
C ASP A 87 -5.25 26.90 -8.14
N ILE A 88 -4.85 25.65 -8.34
CA ILE A 88 -4.38 25.11 -9.63
C ILE A 88 -5.62 24.81 -10.47
N THR A 89 -5.62 25.22 -11.76
CA THR A 89 -6.65 24.85 -12.71
C THR A 89 -6.36 23.48 -13.36
N LYS A 90 -7.38 22.84 -13.94
CA LYS A 90 -7.23 21.55 -14.62
C LYS A 90 -6.31 21.64 -15.84
N GLU A 91 -6.33 22.78 -16.52
CA GLU A 91 -5.55 23.04 -17.72
C GLU A 91 -4.06 23.23 -17.41
N GLU A 92 -3.75 23.80 -16.20
CA GLU A 92 -2.37 24.09 -15.84
C GLU A 92 -1.69 22.98 -15.00
N GLU A 93 -2.43 22.01 -14.42
CA GLU A 93 -1.88 21.04 -13.47
C GLU A 93 -0.66 20.29 -14.00
N LYS A 94 -0.63 19.95 -15.29
CA LYS A 94 0.49 19.23 -15.92
C LYS A 94 1.75 20.07 -16.08
N GLN A 95 1.65 21.40 -15.96
CA GLN A 95 2.81 22.30 -15.96
C GLN A 95 3.61 22.17 -14.66
N TYR A 96 2.99 21.68 -13.61
CA TYR A 96 3.59 21.41 -12.31
C TYR A 96 3.97 19.93 -12.15
N ALA A 97 4.59 19.33 -13.20
CA ALA A 97 5.09 17.96 -13.12
C ALA A 97 6.24 17.87 -12.12
N LEU A 98 6.13 16.96 -11.12
CA LEU A 98 7.11 16.88 -10.02
C LEU A 98 8.52 16.54 -10.52
N TYR A 99 8.63 15.75 -11.58
CA TYR A 99 9.91 15.38 -12.18
C TYR A 99 10.67 16.58 -12.82
N THR A 100 9.97 17.68 -13.10
CA THR A 100 10.58 18.94 -13.60
C THR A 100 10.79 19.97 -12.52
N MET A 101 10.39 19.69 -11.26
CA MET A 101 10.47 20.60 -10.13
C MET A 101 11.50 20.13 -9.10
N THR A 102 12.28 21.05 -8.53
CA THR A 102 13.11 20.74 -7.36
C THR A 102 12.23 20.50 -6.14
N TYR A 103 12.72 19.70 -5.18
CA TYR A 103 11.97 19.45 -3.95
C TYR A 103 11.67 20.75 -3.16
N ASP A 104 12.59 21.71 -3.16
CA ASP A 104 12.36 23.01 -2.52
C ASP A 104 11.19 23.78 -3.15
N SER A 105 10.91 23.57 -4.42
CA SER A 105 9.72 24.13 -5.08
C SER A 105 8.46 23.31 -4.74
N ILE A 106 8.55 21.99 -4.77
CA ILE A 106 7.44 21.07 -4.48
C ILE A 106 6.86 21.32 -3.08
N ARG A 107 7.70 21.42 -2.05
CA ARG A 107 7.27 21.57 -0.65
C ARG A 107 6.60 22.91 -0.32
N LYS A 108 6.59 23.87 -1.25
CA LYS A 108 5.89 25.15 -1.07
C LYS A 108 4.40 25.07 -1.39
N PHE A 109 3.96 24.03 -2.09
CA PHE A 109 2.55 23.82 -2.41
C PHE A 109 1.80 23.30 -1.20
N ASP A 110 0.58 23.79 -1.02
CA ASP A 110 -0.33 23.34 0.03
C ASP A 110 -1.21 22.20 -0.50
N VAL A 111 -1.11 21.04 0.11
CA VAL A 111 -1.82 19.82 -0.33
C VAL A 111 -2.96 19.41 0.61
N GLY A 112 -3.36 20.28 1.55
CA GLY A 112 -4.34 19.88 2.57
C GLY A 112 -5.40 20.90 2.95
N THR A 113 -5.31 22.18 2.53
CA THR A 113 -6.34 23.17 2.89
C THR A 113 -7.45 23.31 1.84
N LYS A 114 -7.21 22.93 0.59
CA LYS A 114 -8.24 22.99 -0.45
C LYS A 114 -9.34 21.97 -0.15
N PRO A 115 -10.64 22.35 -0.22
CA PRO A 115 -11.74 21.39 -0.15
C PRO A 115 -11.59 20.30 -1.22
N TYR A 116 -11.80 19.05 -0.81
CA TYR A 116 -11.75 17.91 -1.71
C TYR A 116 -13.10 17.20 -1.69
N PRO A 117 -14.02 17.50 -2.64
CA PRO A 117 -15.39 17.00 -2.60
C PRO A 117 -15.53 15.47 -2.59
N GLN A 118 -14.57 14.77 -3.18
CA GLN A 118 -14.53 13.30 -3.16
C GLN A 118 -14.38 12.73 -1.73
N PHE A 119 -13.76 13.51 -0.82
CA PHE A 119 -13.51 13.10 0.57
C PHE A 119 -14.00 14.19 1.53
N PRO A 120 -15.31 14.29 1.73
CA PRO A 120 -15.91 15.35 2.56
C PRO A 120 -15.53 15.26 4.05
N GLU A 121 -15.20 14.06 4.54
CA GLU A 121 -14.77 13.83 5.92
C GLU A 121 -13.29 14.17 6.16
N GLN A 122 -12.53 14.43 5.10
CA GLN A 122 -11.10 14.69 5.19
C GLN A 122 -10.82 15.99 5.98
N ALA A 123 -10.00 15.90 7.03
CA ALA A 123 -9.52 17.04 7.80
C ALA A 123 -8.75 18.03 6.91
N LYS A 124 -8.88 19.33 7.20
CA LYS A 124 -8.20 20.38 6.46
C LYS A 124 -7.07 20.98 7.31
N MET A 125 -5.85 20.93 6.75
CA MET A 125 -4.66 21.48 7.39
C MET A 125 -3.62 21.87 6.36
N LYS A 126 -2.82 22.87 6.66
CA LYS A 126 -1.71 23.28 5.79
C LYS A 126 -0.58 22.26 5.90
N VAL A 127 -0.35 21.50 4.83
CA VAL A 127 0.68 20.46 4.72
C VAL A 127 1.28 20.43 3.32
N TYR A 128 2.41 19.78 3.18
CA TYR A 128 3.13 19.64 1.91
C TYR A 128 3.48 18.17 1.63
N LYS A 129 3.90 17.87 0.39
CA LYS A 129 4.38 16.54 0.00
C LYS A 129 5.74 16.28 0.65
N PRO A 130 5.89 15.28 1.55
CA PRO A 130 7.16 15.00 2.21
C PRO A 130 8.12 14.21 1.31
N LEU A 131 9.40 14.19 1.66
CA LEU A 131 10.31 13.16 1.19
C LEU A 131 9.97 11.82 1.82
N LEU A 132 10.17 10.72 1.09
CA LEU A 132 10.01 9.37 1.63
C LEU A 132 10.87 9.17 2.89
N ALA A 133 12.11 9.65 2.85
CA ALA A 133 13.02 9.54 3.99
C ALA A 133 12.51 10.24 5.25
N ASP A 134 11.94 11.45 5.11
CA ASP A 134 11.43 12.25 6.23
C ASP A 134 10.13 11.67 6.79
N LEU A 135 9.28 11.12 5.91
CA LEU A 135 8.05 10.44 6.32
C LEU A 135 8.38 9.21 7.16
N ILE A 136 9.29 8.36 6.69
CA ILE A 136 9.73 7.17 7.45
C ILE A 136 10.31 7.59 8.80
N ASP A 137 11.23 8.55 8.84
CA ASP A 137 11.82 9.03 10.10
C ASP A 137 10.76 9.52 11.08
N SER A 138 9.77 10.28 10.58
CA SER A 138 8.68 10.81 11.41
C SER A 138 7.81 9.70 11.99
N VAL A 139 7.45 8.70 11.18
CA VAL A 139 6.63 7.56 11.61
C VAL A 139 7.41 6.69 12.60
N GLU A 140 8.66 6.32 12.31
CA GLU A 140 9.47 5.49 13.19
C GLU A 140 9.74 6.19 14.55
N ALA A 141 10.01 7.51 14.51
CA ALA A 141 10.17 8.30 15.74
C ALA A 141 8.88 8.36 16.57
N TYR A 142 7.72 8.51 15.90
CA TYR A 142 6.41 8.50 16.55
C TYR A 142 6.10 7.16 17.21
N VAL A 143 6.24 6.07 16.46
CA VAL A 143 6.02 4.69 16.95
C VAL A 143 6.91 4.40 18.17
N LYS A 144 8.19 4.77 18.09
CA LYS A 144 9.15 4.62 19.20
C LYS A 144 8.74 5.45 20.42
N LYS A 145 8.42 6.73 20.23
CA LYS A 145 8.04 7.67 21.31
C LYS A 145 6.81 7.19 22.07
N HIS A 146 5.83 6.63 21.36
CA HIS A 146 4.55 6.17 21.95
C HIS A 146 4.56 4.68 22.31
N HIS A 147 5.71 4.00 22.23
CA HIS A 147 5.88 2.57 22.54
C HIS A 147 4.92 1.66 21.76
N LEU A 148 4.58 2.03 20.53
CA LEU A 148 3.68 1.28 19.66
C LEU A 148 4.42 0.13 18.96
N LYS A 149 3.66 -0.84 18.42
CA LYS A 149 4.23 -1.90 17.59
C LYS A 149 4.77 -1.31 16.29
N PRO A 150 5.89 -1.81 15.76
CA PRO A 150 6.40 -1.39 14.46
C PRO A 150 5.35 -1.57 13.37
N VAL A 151 5.23 -0.56 12.49
CA VAL A 151 4.34 -0.60 11.33
C VAL A 151 5.07 -1.15 10.11
N TYR A 152 4.30 -1.52 9.10
CA TYR A 152 4.76 -1.93 7.78
C TYR A 152 4.45 -0.83 6.77
N TYR A 153 5.14 -0.86 5.65
CA TYR A 153 4.96 0.10 4.57
C TYR A 153 4.65 -0.65 3.28
N ASN A 154 3.64 -0.19 2.54
CA ASN A 154 3.37 -0.63 1.18
C ASN A 154 3.60 0.56 0.25
N ILE A 155 4.69 0.53 -0.53
CA ILE A 155 5.21 1.68 -1.28
C ILE A 155 5.02 1.46 -2.77
N GLU A 156 4.19 2.29 -3.41
CA GLU A 156 4.01 2.25 -4.85
C GLU A 156 5.07 3.07 -5.59
N THR A 157 5.66 2.49 -6.62
CA THR A 157 6.44 3.24 -7.62
C THR A 157 5.52 3.73 -8.74
N LYS A 158 5.26 5.04 -8.81
CA LYS A 158 4.39 5.66 -9.82
C LYS A 158 5.12 5.76 -11.17
N CYS A 159 5.28 4.61 -11.81
CA CYS A 159 5.99 4.42 -13.07
C CYS A 159 5.02 3.95 -14.16
N SER A 160 5.27 4.36 -15.40
CA SER A 160 4.52 3.92 -16.59
C SER A 160 5.37 4.08 -17.85
N PRO A 161 5.19 3.25 -18.89
CA PRO A 161 5.98 3.38 -20.13
C PRO A 161 5.90 4.79 -20.77
N ASP A 162 4.72 5.41 -20.75
CA ASP A 162 4.51 6.74 -21.34
C ASP A 162 5.08 7.89 -20.49
N GLY A 163 5.51 7.58 -19.27
CA GLY A 163 6.07 8.53 -18.29
C GLY A 163 7.59 8.57 -18.28
N ASP A 164 8.27 7.61 -18.90
CA ASP A 164 9.74 7.50 -18.92
C ASP A 164 10.39 8.81 -19.42
N ASP A 165 11.34 9.35 -18.63
CA ASP A 165 12.08 10.58 -18.87
C ASP A 165 11.21 11.86 -19.01
N LYS A 166 9.90 11.74 -18.76
CA LYS A 166 8.94 12.85 -18.80
C LYS A 166 8.33 13.16 -17.44
N TYR A 167 7.86 12.13 -16.73
CA TYR A 167 7.24 12.26 -15.40
C TYR A 167 8.02 11.52 -14.32
N HIS A 168 8.96 10.70 -14.71
CA HIS A 168 9.86 9.95 -13.82
C HIS A 168 11.07 9.44 -14.62
N PRO A 169 12.18 9.08 -13.96
CA PRO A 169 13.30 8.44 -14.63
C PRO A 169 12.91 7.04 -15.10
N LYS A 170 13.79 6.40 -15.87
CA LYS A 170 13.63 5.01 -16.29
C LYS A 170 13.45 4.07 -15.08
N PRO A 171 12.75 2.93 -15.27
CA PRO A 171 12.37 2.02 -14.17
C PRO A 171 13.53 1.56 -13.30
N ASP A 172 14.72 1.32 -13.88
CA ASP A 172 15.90 0.89 -13.14
C ASP A 172 16.46 1.98 -12.22
N VAL A 173 16.42 3.23 -12.66
CA VAL A 173 16.82 4.39 -11.84
C VAL A 173 15.81 4.62 -10.74
N PHE A 174 14.50 4.61 -11.07
CA PHE A 174 13.44 4.81 -10.09
C PHE A 174 13.49 3.75 -8.98
N ALA A 175 13.50 2.48 -9.37
CA ALA A 175 13.55 1.36 -8.43
C ALA A 175 14.77 1.47 -7.49
N ARG A 176 15.97 1.74 -8.04
CA ARG A 176 17.18 1.93 -7.23
C ARG A 176 17.03 3.06 -6.22
N MET A 177 16.53 4.23 -6.64
CA MET A 177 16.37 5.38 -5.74
C MET A 177 15.45 5.09 -4.56
N VAL A 178 14.32 4.41 -4.79
CA VAL A 178 13.40 4.01 -3.71
C VAL A 178 14.07 2.98 -2.79
N MET A 179 14.70 1.96 -3.37
CA MET A 179 15.39 0.92 -2.59
C MET A 179 16.57 1.47 -1.76
N ASP A 180 17.29 2.47 -2.27
CA ASP A 180 18.37 3.13 -1.54
C ASP A 180 17.86 3.83 -0.26
N VAL A 181 16.69 4.50 -0.35
CA VAL A 181 16.04 5.10 0.84
C VAL A 181 15.66 4.00 1.85
N ILE A 182 14.99 2.94 1.40
CA ILE A 182 14.53 1.83 2.24
C ILE A 182 15.72 1.17 2.98
N LYS A 183 16.79 0.86 2.25
CA LYS A 183 18.01 0.27 2.80
C LYS A 183 18.70 1.20 3.81
N LYS A 184 18.81 2.50 3.48
CA LYS A 184 19.36 3.50 4.38
C LYS A 184 18.57 3.63 5.68
N LYS A 185 17.24 3.50 5.61
CA LYS A 185 16.35 3.53 6.79
C LYS A 185 16.28 2.19 7.54
N LYS A 186 16.87 1.11 7.00
CA LYS A 186 16.92 -0.22 7.61
C LYS A 186 15.55 -0.82 7.92
N ILE A 187 14.59 -0.63 7.02
CA ILE A 187 13.20 -1.12 7.17
C ILE A 187 12.80 -2.13 6.09
N ALA A 188 13.74 -2.63 5.29
CA ALA A 188 13.46 -3.46 4.11
C ALA A 188 12.60 -4.72 4.44
N ASP A 189 12.77 -5.28 5.61
CA ASP A 189 11.99 -6.42 6.14
C ASP A 189 10.52 -6.10 6.46
N ARG A 190 10.19 -4.80 6.52
CA ARG A 190 8.84 -4.28 6.79
C ARG A 190 8.25 -3.50 5.61
N VAL A 191 8.84 -3.64 4.42
CA VAL A 191 8.38 -2.95 3.22
C VAL A 191 7.91 -3.94 2.18
N THR A 192 6.75 -3.67 1.60
CA THR A 192 6.30 -4.21 0.32
C THR A 192 6.45 -3.12 -0.74
N ILE A 193 7.03 -3.44 -1.89
CA ILE A 193 7.01 -2.54 -3.06
C ILE A 193 5.91 -2.99 -4.00
N GLN A 194 5.02 -2.08 -4.33
CA GLN A 194 3.94 -2.34 -5.30
C GLN A 194 4.08 -1.48 -6.56
N SER A 195 3.56 -1.98 -7.67
CA SER A 195 3.50 -1.22 -8.92
C SER A 195 2.50 -1.83 -9.91
N PHE A 196 1.90 -0.97 -10.75
CA PHE A 196 1.24 -1.38 -11.99
C PHE A 196 2.25 -1.67 -13.11
N ASP A 197 3.40 -1.01 -13.08
CA ASP A 197 4.46 -1.20 -14.06
C ASP A 197 5.36 -2.37 -13.64
N VAL A 198 5.23 -3.48 -14.35
CA VAL A 198 6.01 -4.68 -14.07
C VAL A 198 7.53 -4.46 -14.14
N ARG A 199 7.99 -3.45 -14.88
CA ARG A 199 9.42 -3.18 -15.12
C ARG A 199 10.15 -2.82 -13.82
N THR A 200 9.55 -1.98 -12.93
CA THR A 200 10.17 -1.65 -11.64
C THR A 200 10.24 -2.88 -10.74
N LEU A 201 9.19 -3.72 -10.72
CA LEU A 201 9.17 -4.96 -9.96
C LEU A 201 10.21 -5.96 -10.48
N GLN A 202 10.35 -6.10 -11.81
CA GLN A 202 11.36 -6.97 -12.44
C GLN A 202 12.79 -6.53 -12.08
N VAL A 203 13.05 -5.22 -12.08
CA VAL A 203 14.36 -4.68 -11.65
C VAL A 203 14.64 -5.05 -10.20
N ILE A 204 13.68 -4.80 -9.29
CA ILE A 204 13.88 -5.09 -7.86
C ILE A 204 14.00 -6.61 -7.63
N HIS A 205 13.17 -7.42 -8.27
CA HIS A 205 13.27 -8.88 -8.18
C HIS A 205 14.67 -9.40 -8.55
N LYS A 206 15.28 -8.83 -9.58
CA LYS A 206 16.63 -9.17 -10.04
C LYS A 206 17.74 -8.70 -9.08
N THR A 207 17.61 -7.47 -8.55
CA THR A 207 18.68 -6.82 -7.75
C THR A 207 18.56 -7.08 -6.26
N ASP A 208 17.37 -7.38 -5.77
CA ASP A 208 17.06 -7.65 -4.37
C ASP A 208 15.94 -8.72 -4.24
N PRO A 209 16.24 -9.98 -4.52
CA PRO A 209 15.23 -11.05 -4.61
C PRO A 209 14.52 -11.36 -3.29
N LYS A 210 15.00 -10.80 -2.16
CA LYS A 210 14.37 -10.95 -0.85
C LYS A 210 13.30 -9.88 -0.57
N GLN A 211 13.27 -8.80 -1.38
CA GLN A 211 12.28 -7.75 -1.19
C GLN A 211 10.87 -8.28 -1.50
N THR A 212 9.93 -8.01 -0.60
CA THR A 212 8.51 -8.33 -0.83
C THR A 212 7.96 -7.45 -1.94
N LEU A 213 7.36 -8.06 -2.96
CA LEU A 213 6.82 -7.39 -4.14
C LEU A 213 5.33 -7.68 -4.30
N ALA A 214 4.57 -6.67 -4.69
CA ALA A 214 3.14 -6.75 -4.98
C ALA A 214 2.85 -6.26 -6.40
N LEU A 215 2.09 -7.03 -7.15
CA LEU A 215 1.63 -6.66 -8.49
C LEU A 215 0.25 -6.04 -8.41
N LEU A 216 0.13 -4.75 -8.73
CA LEU A 216 -1.14 -4.02 -8.82
C LEU A 216 -1.85 -4.34 -10.14
N ILE A 217 -3.15 -4.62 -10.07
CA ILE A 217 -3.96 -5.02 -11.22
C ILE A 217 -5.26 -4.23 -11.31
N MET A 218 -5.51 -3.68 -12.51
CA MET A 218 -6.79 -3.05 -12.87
C MET A 218 -7.29 -3.53 -14.25
N ASN A 219 -6.65 -4.53 -14.85
CA ASN A 219 -7.07 -5.12 -16.12
C ASN A 219 -7.97 -6.35 -15.89
N LYS A 220 -8.57 -6.86 -16.99
CA LYS A 220 -9.46 -8.04 -16.95
C LYS A 220 -8.77 -9.33 -17.41
N GLU A 221 -7.44 -9.33 -17.45
CA GLU A 221 -6.69 -10.53 -17.80
C GLU A 221 -6.70 -11.55 -16.66
N THR A 222 -6.42 -12.80 -16.99
CA THR A 222 -6.35 -13.85 -15.98
C THR A 222 -5.15 -13.66 -15.05
N PHE A 223 -5.22 -14.24 -13.86
CA PHE A 223 -4.11 -14.27 -12.90
C PHE A 223 -2.83 -14.81 -13.55
N ALA A 224 -2.95 -15.95 -14.27
CA ALA A 224 -1.81 -16.58 -14.96
C ALA A 224 -1.19 -15.65 -16.01
N ALA A 225 -2.00 -14.95 -16.84
CA ALA A 225 -1.49 -14.03 -17.85
C ALA A 225 -0.76 -12.83 -17.25
N ASN A 226 -1.27 -12.30 -16.11
CA ASN A 226 -0.60 -11.21 -15.40
C ASN A 226 0.75 -11.67 -14.79
N LEU A 227 0.84 -12.90 -14.25
CA LEU A 227 2.10 -13.45 -13.76
C LEU A 227 3.10 -13.70 -14.91
N GLU A 228 2.63 -14.17 -16.06
CA GLU A 228 3.48 -14.33 -17.25
C GLU A 228 4.12 -13.00 -17.67
N LYS A 229 3.35 -11.91 -17.71
CA LYS A 229 3.87 -10.56 -18.01
C LYS A 229 4.87 -10.07 -16.97
N LEU A 230 4.64 -10.38 -15.69
CA LEU A 230 5.57 -10.06 -14.61
C LEU A 230 6.87 -10.86 -14.71
N GLY A 231 6.80 -12.10 -15.20
CA GLY A 231 7.96 -12.99 -15.39
C GLY A 231 8.43 -13.73 -14.13
N PHE A 232 7.74 -13.56 -13.00
CA PHE A 232 7.97 -14.31 -11.75
C PHE A 232 6.69 -14.35 -10.89
N THR A 233 6.69 -15.16 -9.84
CA THR A 233 5.57 -15.22 -8.89
C THR A 233 5.82 -14.19 -7.77
N PRO A 234 4.99 -13.12 -7.64
CA PRO A 234 5.15 -12.13 -6.57
C PRO A 234 4.66 -12.69 -5.24
N ALA A 235 5.05 -12.06 -4.14
CA ALA A 235 4.51 -12.38 -2.82
C ALA A 235 3.04 -11.98 -2.68
N VAL A 236 2.64 -10.88 -3.35
CA VAL A 236 1.30 -10.28 -3.27
C VAL A 236 0.76 -9.99 -4.66
N TYR A 237 -0.50 -10.34 -4.87
CA TYR A 237 -1.32 -9.94 -6.01
C TYR A 237 -2.37 -8.94 -5.50
N SER A 238 -2.37 -7.73 -6.04
CA SER A 238 -3.16 -6.61 -5.50
C SER A 238 -4.15 -6.10 -6.56
N PRO A 239 -5.31 -6.75 -6.72
CA PRO A 239 -6.30 -6.41 -7.74
C PRO A 239 -7.23 -5.29 -7.28
N TYR A 240 -7.79 -4.53 -8.24
CA TYR A 240 -8.97 -3.73 -8.00
C TYR A 240 -10.09 -4.63 -7.44
N TYR A 241 -10.71 -4.23 -6.34
CA TYR A 241 -11.55 -5.11 -5.52
C TYR A 241 -12.73 -5.75 -6.26
N LEU A 242 -13.27 -5.08 -7.30
CA LEU A 242 -14.34 -5.66 -8.13
C LEU A 242 -13.89 -6.82 -9.03
N LEU A 243 -12.58 -7.04 -9.16
CA LEU A 243 -12.01 -8.18 -9.90
C LEU A 243 -11.80 -9.40 -9.01
N VAL A 244 -12.00 -9.28 -7.68
CA VAL A 244 -11.79 -10.38 -6.74
C VAL A 244 -12.95 -11.35 -6.79
N THR A 245 -12.63 -12.61 -7.06
CA THR A 245 -13.58 -13.76 -7.03
C THR A 245 -13.04 -14.86 -6.12
N PRO A 246 -13.89 -15.80 -5.65
CA PRO A 246 -13.42 -16.96 -4.90
C PRO A 246 -12.35 -17.77 -5.66
N GLU A 247 -12.51 -17.89 -7.00
CA GLU A 247 -11.60 -18.64 -7.87
C GLU A 247 -10.24 -17.95 -7.93
N LEU A 248 -10.20 -16.61 -8.06
CA LEU A 248 -8.95 -15.83 -8.04
C LEU A 248 -8.21 -16.01 -6.72
N VAL A 249 -8.92 -15.89 -5.59
CA VAL A 249 -8.30 -16.05 -4.26
C VAL A 249 -7.72 -17.46 -4.11
N LYS A 250 -8.51 -18.49 -4.50
CA LYS A 250 -8.03 -19.87 -4.45
C LYS A 250 -6.80 -20.09 -5.34
N GLU A 251 -6.82 -19.60 -6.60
CA GLU A 251 -5.70 -19.76 -7.54
C GLU A 251 -4.42 -19.07 -7.01
N ALA A 252 -4.55 -17.90 -6.41
CA ALA A 252 -3.44 -17.18 -5.80
C ALA A 252 -2.88 -17.95 -4.57
N HIS A 253 -3.75 -18.40 -3.66
CA HIS A 253 -3.36 -19.15 -2.47
C HIS A 253 -2.73 -20.50 -2.80
N ASP A 254 -3.20 -21.21 -3.84
CA ASP A 254 -2.59 -22.45 -4.33
C ASP A 254 -1.11 -22.23 -4.76
N LYS A 255 -0.78 -21.01 -5.21
CA LYS A 255 0.60 -20.57 -5.53
C LYS A 255 1.32 -19.86 -4.37
N LYS A 256 0.72 -19.82 -3.17
CA LYS A 256 1.23 -19.11 -1.98
C LYS A 256 1.39 -17.60 -2.22
N VAL A 257 0.55 -17.01 -3.05
CA VAL A 257 0.45 -15.58 -3.32
C VAL A 257 -0.67 -15.00 -2.49
N GLN A 258 -0.39 -13.94 -1.72
CA GLN A 258 -1.38 -13.20 -0.96
C GLN A 258 -2.25 -12.34 -1.88
N VAL A 259 -3.53 -12.16 -1.53
CA VAL A 259 -4.47 -11.31 -2.26
C VAL A 259 -4.79 -10.07 -1.43
N LEU A 260 -4.48 -8.89 -1.98
CA LEU A 260 -4.59 -7.61 -1.31
C LEU A 260 -5.39 -6.60 -2.16
N PRO A 261 -6.75 -6.63 -2.11
CA PRO A 261 -7.60 -5.75 -2.91
C PRO A 261 -7.53 -4.27 -2.49
N TRP A 262 -7.72 -3.39 -3.49
CA TRP A 262 -7.79 -1.93 -3.38
C TRP A 262 -8.89 -1.37 -4.30
N THR A 263 -9.47 -0.20 -4.09
CA THR A 263 -9.59 0.50 -2.82
C THR A 263 -10.98 0.22 -2.28
N VAL A 264 -11.08 -0.38 -1.11
CA VAL A 264 -12.34 -0.87 -0.53
C VAL A 264 -12.80 0.11 0.54
N ASN A 265 -13.89 0.84 0.30
CA ASN A 265 -14.32 1.95 1.16
C ASN A 265 -15.65 1.70 1.87
N GLU A 266 -16.55 0.90 1.27
CA GLU A 266 -17.83 0.60 1.86
C GLU A 266 -17.75 -0.62 2.79
N VAL A 267 -18.43 -0.54 3.94
CA VAL A 267 -18.42 -1.61 4.96
C VAL A 267 -18.86 -2.95 4.39
N SER A 268 -19.90 -2.94 3.55
CA SER A 268 -20.41 -4.16 2.88
C SER A 268 -19.37 -4.80 1.96
N ASP A 269 -18.57 -3.98 1.26
CA ASP A 269 -17.49 -4.49 0.41
C ASP A 269 -16.31 -5.00 1.24
N MET A 270 -15.99 -4.35 2.38
CA MET A 270 -14.99 -4.84 3.33
C MET A 270 -15.38 -6.22 3.87
N GLU A 271 -16.63 -6.38 4.33
CA GLU A 271 -17.14 -7.67 4.81
C GLU A 271 -17.13 -8.73 3.71
N LYS A 272 -17.50 -8.37 2.48
CA LYS A 272 -17.43 -9.26 1.31
C LYS A 272 -16.00 -9.72 1.05
N MET A 273 -15.01 -8.80 1.02
CA MET A 273 -13.60 -9.18 0.81
C MET A 273 -13.11 -10.13 1.91
N MET A 274 -13.46 -9.86 3.18
CA MET A 274 -13.11 -10.76 4.28
C MET A 274 -13.77 -12.13 4.16
N SER A 275 -15.02 -12.21 3.70
CA SER A 275 -15.71 -13.49 3.46
C SER A 275 -15.04 -14.30 2.35
N LEU A 276 -14.38 -13.65 1.40
CA LEU A 276 -13.56 -14.28 0.36
C LEU A 276 -12.17 -14.70 0.85
N GLN A 277 -11.84 -14.44 2.13
CA GLN A 277 -10.57 -14.82 2.76
C GLN A 277 -9.35 -14.15 2.10
N VAL A 278 -9.48 -12.88 1.68
CA VAL A 278 -8.33 -12.10 1.25
C VAL A 278 -7.37 -11.84 2.41
N ASP A 279 -6.08 -11.67 2.13
CA ASP A 279 -5.02 -11.56 3.16
C ASP A 279 -4.92 -10.18 3.78
N GLY A 280 -5.38 -9.15 3.07
CA GLY A 280 -5.44 -7.78 3.55
C GLY A 280 -6.37 -6.94 2.69
N ILE A 281 -6.60 -5.69 3.09
CA ILE A 281 -7.46 -4.73 2.38
C ILE A 281 -6.83 -3.35 2.45
N ILE A 282 -6.78 -2.65 1.31
CA ILE A 282 -6.37 -1.25 1.21
C ILE A 282 -7.62 -0.36 1.16
N SER A 283 -7.73 0.60 2.11
CA SER A 283 -8.91 1.48 2.23
C SER A 283 -8.53 2.94 2.45
N ASP A 284 -9.34 3.85 1.88
CA ASP A 284 -9.31 5.29 2.18
C ASP A 284 -9.83 5.61 3.59
N TYR A 285 -10.62 4.70 4.17
CA TYR A 285 -11.26 4.82 5.48
C TYR A 285 -10.77 3.72 6.44
N PRO A 286 -9.52 3.80 6.90
CA PRO A 286 -8.92 2.78 7.77
C PRO A 286 -9.64 2.64 9.11
N ASP A 287 -10.31 3.68 9.60
CA ASP A 287 -11.13 3.64 10.83
C ASP A 287 -12.31 2.68 10.71
N ARG A 288 -12.99 2.67 9.54
CA ARG A 288 -14.07 1.72 9.22
C ARG A 288 -13.50 0.30 9.12
N LEU A 289 -12.40 0.16 8.38
CA LEU A 289 -11.79 -1.15 8.13
C LEU A 289 -11.25 -1.80 9.41
N VAL A 290 -10.64 -1.04 10.32
CA VAL A 290 -10.20 -1.54 11.65
C VAL A 290 -11.38 -2.08 12.45
N LYS A 291 -12.53 -1.39 12.46
CA LYS A 291 -13.75 -1.84 13.15
C LYS A 291 -14.29 -3.13 12.57
N VAL A 292 -14.41 -3.19 11.22
CA VAL A 292 -14.90 -4.38 10.52
C VAL A 292 -13.99 -5.58 10.76
N ALA A 293 -12.66 -5.41 10.62
CA ALA A 293 -11.68 -6.46 10.87
C ALA A 293 -11.71 -6.97 12.32
N GLY A 294 -11.86 -6.09 13.28
CA GLY A 294 -12.01 -6.44 14.71
C GLY A 294 -13.26 -7.27 14.99
N SER A 295 -14.39 -6.91 14.39
CA SER A 295 -15.65 -7.65 14.55
C SER A 295 -15.64 -9.01 13.83
N TYR A 296 -14.96 -9.10 12.70
CA TYR A 296 -14.86 -10.35 11.90
C TYR A 296 -14.00 -11.41 12.60
N GLN A 297 -12.98 -11.00 13.35
CA GLN A 297 -12.10 -11.91 14.10
C GLN A 297 -12.74 -12.48 15.38
N GLN A 298 -13.89 -11.95 15.81
CA GLN A 298 -14.63 -12.41 16.99
C GLN A 298 -15.73 -13.43 16.64
N LYS A 299 -16.01 -13.64 15.37
CA LYS A 299 -16.97 -14.65 14.88
C LYS A 299 -16.26 -15.98 14.54
#